data_54785a8a3dd48c349de58615f23633af
#
_entry.id   54785a8a3dd48c349de58615f23633af
#
_cell.length_a   1.000
_cell.length_b   1.000
_cell.length_c   1.000
_cell.angle_alpha   90.00
_cell.angle_beta   90.00
_cell.angle_gamma   90.00
#
_symmetry.space_group_name_H-M   'P 1'
#
loop_
_entity.id
_entity.type
_entity.pdbx_description
1 polymer ?
#
loop_
_entity_poly.entity_id
_entity_poly.type
_entity_poly.pdbx_seq_one_letter_code
_entity_poly.pdbx_strand_id
1 'polypeptide(L)'
;EAMLSQAIDSAGLASDSDVSNGLDGIKQLASGIQESVMAIRAQPLKPVFQRMHRIIREAADATGKQVRLVTTGETTEVDKTVIERLVDPLTHMIRNSVDHGLEDAAERGAGGKPETGTITLSAAHRSGRVIIEVSDDGAGINREKVRSIAEAKGLVPPGTSLSPGEIDNLLFTPGFSSKDEVSALSGRGVGLDVVRREIQALGGRVTIQSAAGEGTTFTIALPLTLAVLEGMLVEFGGEMMVLPLS
;
A
#
# COMPACT_ATOMS: atom_id res chain seq x y z
N GLU A 1 18.49 -21.29 2.32
CA GLU A 1 19.26 -20.79 1.19
C GLU A 1 20.44 -19.92 1.69
N ALA A 2 20.22 -18.86 2.47
CA ALA A 2 21.27 -18.00 3.03
C ALA A 2 22.31 -18.78 3.85
N MET A 3 21.88 -19.74 4.68
CA MET A 3 22.78 -20.60 5.47
C MET A 3 23.66 -21.50 4.59
N LEU A 4 23.12 -22.00 3.50
CA LEU A 4 23.87 -22.83 2.57
C LEU A 4 24.94 -22.01 1.82
N SER A 5 24.57 -20.81 1.33
CA SER A 5 25.49 -19.89 0.69
C SER A 5 26.64 -19.48 1.64
N GLN A 6 26.31 -19.17 2.90
CA GLN A 6 27.32 -18.80 3.91
C GLN A 6 28.24 -19.99 4.28
N ALA A 7 27.68 -21.21 4.36
CA ALA A 7 28.48 -22.39 4.61
C ALA A 7 29.48 -22.68 3.47
N ILE A 8 29.08 -22.44 2.23
CA ILE A 8 29.91 -22.58 1.03
C ILE A 8 31.00 -21.52 0.98
N ASP A 9 30.68 -20.25 1.30
CA ASP A 9 31.66 -19.16 1.40
C ASP A 9 32.69 -19.45 2.50
N SER A 10 32.22 -19.88 3.69
CA SER A 10 33.13 -20.21 4.82
C SER A 10 33.99 -21.43 4.56
N ALA A 11 33.54 -22.37 3.73
CA ALA A 11 34.33 -23.51 3.30
C ALA A 11 35.31 -23.20 2.16
N GLY A 12 35.32 -21.97 1.63
CA GLY A 12 36.20 -21.58 0.52
C GLY A 12 35.81 -22.19 -0.83
N LEU A 13 34.60 -22.73 -0.94
CA LEU A 13 34.09 -23.42 -2.14
C LEU A 13 33.30 -22.50 -3.07
N ALA A 14 33.19 -21.21 -2.75
CA ALA A 14 32.48 -20.20 -3.56
C ALA A 14 33.06 -20.03 -4.98
N SER A 15 34.34 -20.38 -5.18
CA SER A 15 34.99 -20.34 -6.49
C SER A 15 34.85 -21.65 -7.30
N ASP A 16 34.23 -22.68 -6.73
CA ASP A 16 33.99 -23.95 -7.43
C ASP A 16 32.74 -23.82 -8.30
N SER A 17 32.96 -23.96 -9.62
CA SER A 17 31.85 -23.84 -10.60
C SER A 17 30.73 -24.84 -10.41
N ASP A 18 31.05 -26.04 -9.92
CA ASP A 18 30.04 -27.11 -9.72
C ASP A 18 29.19 -26.81 -8.51
N VAL A 19 29.76 -26.22 -7.45
CA VAL A 19 29.04 -25.77 -6.26
C VAL A 19 28.15 -24.57 -6.60
N SER A 20 28.66 -23.62 -7.38
CA SER A 20 27.89 -22.45 -7.82
C SER A 20 26.70 -22.88 -8.70
N ASN A 21 26.93 -23.76 -9.67
CA ASN A 21 25.86 -24.31 -10.52
C ASN A 21 24.82 -25.11 -9.71
N GLY A 22 25.26 -25.86 -8.71
CA GLY A 22 24.37 -26.59 -7.79
C GLY A 22 23.48 -25.65 -6.98
N LEU A 23 24.05 -24.54 -6.46
CA LEU A 23 23.29 -23.50 -5.76
C LEU A 23 22.25 -22.83 -6.65
N ASP A 24 22.62 -22.50 -7.87
CA ASP A 24 21.70 -21.89 -8.82
C ASP A 24 20.57 -22.86 -9.22
N GLY A 25 20.87 -24.15 -9.33
CA GLY A 25 19.86 -25.18 -9.51
C GLY A 25 18.88 -25.28 -8.34
N ILE A 26 19.39 -25.22 -7.11
CA ILE A 26 18.51 -25.21 -5.90
C ILE A 26 17.66 -23.94 -5.87
N LYS A 27 18.21 -22.78 -6.21
CA LYS A 27 17.44 -21.52 -6.30
C LYS A 27 16.32 -21.61 -7.34
N GLN A 28 16.61 -22.15 -8.51
CA GLN A 28 15.61 -22.36 -9.55
C GLN A 28 14.50 -23.32 -9.10
N LEU A 29 14.84 -24.43 -8.47
CA LEU A 29 13.85 -25.38 -7.96
C LEU A 29 12.99 -24.76 -6.85
N ALA A 30 13.60 -24.03 -5.91
CA ALA A 30 12.88 -23.33 -4.85
C ALA A 30 11.91 -22.29 -5.42
N SER A 31 12.35 -21.51 -6.41
CA SER A 31 11.51 -20.54 -7.12
C SER A 31 10.35 -21.24 -7.87
N GLY A 32 10.61 -22.33 -8.57
CA GLY A 32 9.58 -23.09 -9.28
C GLY A 32 8.54 -23.71 -8.35
N ILE A 33 8.96 -24.23 -7.20
CA ILE A 33 8.04 -24.71 -6.16
C ILE A 33 7.19 -23.56 -5.63
N GLN A 34 7.81 -22.41 -5.35
CA GLN A 34 7.12 -21.22 -4.87
C GLN A 34 6.08 -20.72 -5.88
N GLU A 35 6.42 -20.65 -7.16
CA GLU A 35 5.49 -20.30 -8.23
C GLU A 35 4.32 -21.27 -8.33
N SER A 36 4.58 -22.58 -8.22
CA SER A 36 3.55 -23.61 -8.25
C SER A 36 2.59 -23.50 -7.07
N VAL A 37 3.10 -23.25 -5.86
CA VAL A 37 2.28 -23.03 -4.66
C VAL A 37 1.44 -21.76 -4.81
N MET A 38 2.01 -20.70 -5.38
CA MET A 38 1.29 -19.44 -5.63
C MET A 38 0.17 -19.63 -6.64
N ALA A 39 0.41 -20.36 -7.73
CA ALA A 39 -0.62 -20.67 -8.73
C ALA A 39 -1.84 -21.39 -8.15
N ILE A 40 -1.63 -22.25 -7.13
CA ILE A 40 -2.73 -22.97 -6.44
C ILE A 40 -3.51 -22.03 -5.52
N ARG A 41 -2.87 -21.00 -4.96
CA ARG A 41 -3.46 -20.07 -3.96
C ARG A 41 -3.92 -18.75 -4.55
N ALA A 42 -3.59 -18.47 -5.80
CA ALA A 42 -3.97 -17.25 -6.49
C ALA A 42 -5.49 -17.19 -6.67
N GLN A 43 -6.06 -16.02 -6.38
CA GLN A 43 -7.49 -15.74 -6.54
C GLN A 43 -7.66 -14.35 -7.15
N PRO A 44 -8.70 -14.14 -7.98
CA PRO A 44 -8.99 -12.84 -8.56
C PRO A 44 -9.43 -11.83 -7.50
N LEU A 45 -9.07 -10.57 -7.69
CA LEU A 45 -9.47 -9.44 -6.82
C LEU A 45 -10.96 -9.08 -6.92
N LYS A 46 -11.70 -9.69 -7.83
CA LYS A 46 -13.13 -9.39 -8.06
C LYS A 46 -13.99 -9.33 -6.79
N PRO A 47 -13.90 -10.25 -5.81
CA PRO A 47 -14.69 -10.17 -4.58
C PRO A 47 -14.36 -8.93 -3.74
N VAL A 48 -13.08 -8.51 -3.73
CA VAL A 48 -12.64 -7.30 -3.02
C VAL A 48 -13.24 -6.06 -3.70
N PHE A 49 -13.15 -5.97 -5.01
CA PHE A 49 -13.70 -4.85 -5.79
C PHE A 49 -15.20 -4.73 -5.61
N GLN A 50 -15.93 -5.85 -5.62
CA GLN A 50 -17.37 -5.87 -5.33
C GLN A 50 -17.70 -5.34 -3.93
N ARG A 51 -16.86 -5.66 -2.94
CA ARG A 51 -17.01 -5.11 -1.58
C ARG A 51 -16.79 -3.60 -1.56
N MET A 52 -15.83 -3.08 -2.34
CA MET A 52 -15.55 -1.65 -2.43
C MET A 52 -16.73 -0.85 -3.01
N HIS A 53 -17.49 -1.41 -3.94
CA HIS A 53 -18.74 -0.79 -4.43
C HIS A 53 -19.75 -0.52 -3.30
N ARG A 54 -19.85 -1.44 -2.33
CA ARG A 54 -20.73 -1.24 -1.16
C ARG A 54 -20.19 -0.16 -0.23
N ILE A 55 -18.89 -0.20 0.04
CA ILE A 55 -18.22 0.79 0.90
C ILE A 55 -18.38 2.21 0.37
N ILE A 56 -18.20 2.41 -0.95
CA ILE A 56 -18.41 3.72 -1.58
C ILE A 56 -19.84 4.20 -1.43
N ARG A 57 -20.82 3.33 -1.63
CA ARG A 57 -22.22 3.70 -1.46
C ARG A 57 -22.53 4.12 -0.03
N GLU A 58 -22.07 3.35 0.95
CA GLU A 58 -22.21 3.68 2.37
C GLU A 58 -21.55 5.02 2.73
N ALA A 59 -20.34 5.29 2.20
CA ALA A 59 -19.62 6.55 2.43
C ALA A 59 -20.29 7.74 1.72
N ALA A 60 -20.74 7.55 0.49
CA ALA A 60 -21.45 8.56 -0.29
C ALA A 60 -22.78 8.96 0.39
N ASP A 61 -23.56 7.98 0.85
CA ASP A 61 -24.82 8.22 1.59
C ASP A 61 -24.56 9.00 2.90
N ALA A 62 -23.49 8.64 3.62
CA ALA A 62 -23.14 9.29 4.88
C ALA A 62 -22.66 10.74 4.71
N THR A 63 -22.02 11.07 3.58
CA THR A 63 -21.48 12.41 3.29
C THR A 63 -22.40 13.26 2.43
N GLY A 64 -23.46 12.68 1.86
CA GLY A 64 -24.35 13.34 0.90
C GLY A 64 -23.71 13.64 -0.45
N LYS A 65 -22.54 13.06 -0.73
CA LYS A 65 -21.79 13.27 -1.98
C LYS A 65 -22.25 12.29 -3.05
N GLN A 66 -22.24 12.74 -4.31
CA GLN A 66 -22.47 11.86 -5.46
C GLN A 66 -21.16 11.26 -5.90
N VAL A 67 -21.02 9.93 -5.81
CA VAL A 67 -19.75 9.24 -6.09
C VAL A 67 -19.99 8.05 -7.01
N ARG A 68 -19.14 7.91 -8.02
CA ARG A 68 -19.09 6.77 -8.94
C ARG A 68 -17.77 6.03 -8.77
N LEU A 69 -17.83 4.70 -8.65
CA LEU A 69 -16.66 3.82 -8.72
C LEU A 69 -16.48 3.29 -10.13
N VAL A 70 -15.27 3.41 -10.64
CA VAL A 70 -14.80 2.76 -11.87
C VAL A 70 -13.76 1.70 -11.47
N THR A 71 -13.91 0.47 -11.96
CA THR A 71 -13.00 -0.63 -11.64
C THR A 71 -12.32 -1.17 -12.90
N THR A 72 -11.05 -1.54 -12.77
CA THR A 72 -10.26 -2.14 -13.85
C THR A 72 -9.30 -3.20 -13.27
N GLY A 73 -9.17 -4.34 -13.96
CA GLY A 73 -8.25 -5.39 -13.51
C GLY A 73 -8.82 -6.26 -12.39
N GLU A 74 -10.13 -6.44 -12.30
CA GLU A 74 -10.80 -7.32 -11.32
C GLU A 74 -10.35 -8.78 -11.40
N THR A 75 -9.84 -9.21 -12.57
CA THR A 75 -9.32 -10.55 -12.82
C THR A 75 -7.86 -10.72 -12.42
N THR A 76 -7.20 -9.67 -11.93
CA THR A 76 -5.82 -9.76 -11.44
C THR A 76 -5.77 -10.73 -10.27
N GLU A 77 -4.93 -11.74 -10.39
CA GLU A 77 -4.78 -12.79 -9.39
C GLU A 77 -3.75 -12.41 -8.34
N VAL A 78 -4.09 -12.69 -7.08
CA VAL A 78 -3.27 -12.38 -5.90
C VAL A 78 -3.41 -13.51 -4.88
N ASP A 79 -2.39 -13.75 -4.05
CA ASP A 79 -2.48 -14.73 -2.96
C ASP A 79 -3.67 -14.46 -2.05
N LYS A 80 -4.41 -15.49 -1.67
CA LYS A 80 -5.59 -15.40 -0.81
C LYS A 80 -5.32 -14.64 0.50
N THR A 81 -4.17 -14.86 1.14
CA THR A 81 -3.82 -14.19 2.39
C THR A 81 -3.64 -12.68 2.18
N VAL A 82 -3.08 -12.29 1.03
CA VAL A 82 -2.94 -10.88 0.64
C VAL A 82 -4.32 -10.26 0.41
N ILE A 83 -5.21 -10.98 -0.29
CA ILE A 83 -6.59 -10.53 -0.52
C ILE A 83 -7.31 -10.23 0.80
N GLU A 84 -7.23 -11.13 1.77
CA GLU A 84 -7.88 -10.97 3.08
C GLU A 84 -7.38 -9.74 3.83
N ARG A 85 -6.08 -9.45 3.74
CA ARG A 85 -5.44 -8.30 4.42
C ARG A 85 -5.60 -6.98 3.67
N LEU A 86 -5.88 -7.00 2.36
CA LEU A 86 -6.06 -5.78 1.55
C LEU A 86 -7.39 -5.08 1.79
N VAL A 87 -8.40 -5.79 2.27
CA VAL A 87 -9.75 -5.26 2.41
C VAL A 87 -9.79 -4.01 3.30
N ASP A 88 -9.16 -4.04 4.46
CA ASP A 88 -9.18 -2.93 5.41
C ASP A 88 -8.37 -1.72 4.91
N PRO A 89 -7.12 -1.87 4.39
CA PRO A 89 -6.40 -0.80 3.71
C PRO A 89 -7.19 -0.12 2.59
N LEU A 90 -7.76 -0.90 1.67
CA LEU A 90 -8.54 -0.36 0.55
C LEU A 90 -9.81 0.35 1.04
N THR A 91 -10.51 -0.22 2.03
CA THR A 91 -11.67 0.43 2.64
C THR A 91 -11.31 1.80 3.21
N HIS A 92 -10.16 1.90 3.90
CA HIS A 92 -9.70 3.15 4.48
C HIS A 92 -9.34 4.18 3.42
N MET A 93 -8.60 3.78 2.37
CA MET A 93 -8.24 4.68 1.26
C MET A 93 -9.48 5.22 0.55
N ILE A 94 -10.44 4.34 0.23
CA ILE A 94 -11.69 4.72 -0.42
C ILE A 94 -12.50 5.69 0.44
N ARG A 95 -12.62 5.43 1.75
CA ARG A 95 -13.29 6.35 2.66
C ARG A 95 -12.58 7.70 2.70
N ASN A 96 -11.25 7.74 2.78
CA ASN A 96 -10.50 8.99 2.72
C ASN A 96 -10.76 9.76 1.42
N SER A 97 -10.82 9.08 0.29
CA SER A 97 -11.16 9.71 -0.98
C SER A 97 -12.57 10.31 -0.97
N VAL A 98 -13.58 9.61 -0.41
CA VAL A 98 -14.95 10.14 -0.31
C VAL A 98 -15.03 11.28 0.72
N ASP A 99 -14.50 11.07 1.94
CA ASP A 99 -14.68 11.99 3.05
C ASP A 99 -13.89 13.29 2.84
N HIS A 100 -12.63 13.16 2.41
CA HIS A 100 -11.64 14.25 2.39
C HIS A 100 -11.12 14.61 0.99
N GLY A 101 -11.12 13.66 0.04
CA GLY A 101 -10.63 13.88 -1.33
C GLY A 101 -11.64 14.59 -2.20
N LEU A 102 -12.84 14.06 -2.32
CA LEU A 102 -13.90 14.61 -3.16
C LEU A 102 -14.54 15.86 -2.52
N GLU A 103 -14.75 16.88 -3.32
CA GLU A 103 -15.52 18.07 -2.98
C GLU A 103 -17.04 17.74 -3.00
N ASP A 104 -17.85 18.58 -2.38
CA ASP A 104 -19.30 18.53 -2.54
C ASP A 104 -19.75 18.99 -3.95
N ALA A 105 -21.02 18.72 -4.31
CA ALA A 105 -21.55 19.03 -5.64
C ALA A 105 -21.45 20.52 -6.00
N ALA A 106 -21.64 21.41 -5.03
CA ALA A 106 -21.59 22.87 -5.24
C ALA A 106 -20.15 23.33 -5.48
N GLU A 107 -19.19 22.84 -4.68
CA GLU A 107 -17.78 23.14 -4.83
C GLU A 107 -17.24 22.61 -6.17
N ARG A 108 -17.62 21.36 -6.57
CA ARG A 108 -17.25 20.77 -7.85
C ARG A 108 -17.78 21.60 -9.02
N GLY A 109 -19.06 22.00 -8.97
CA GLY A 109 -19.66 22.85 -10.00
C GLY A 109 -18.99 24.22 -10.11
N ALA A 110 -18.62 24.84 -9.00
CA ALA A 110 -17.86 26.09 -8.98
C ALA A 110 -16.46 25.93 -9.60
N GLY A 111 -15.84 24.77 -9.44
CA GLY A 111 -14.56 24.38 -10.06
C GLY A 111 -14.66 23.90 -11.51
N GLY A 112 -15.84 23.87 -12.10
CA GLY A 112 -16.05 23.39 -13.48
C GLY A 112 -15.98 21.85 -13.62
N LYS A 113 -16.06 21.12 -12.52
CA LYS A 113 -16.06 19.64 -12.50
C LYS A 113 -17.50 19.10 -12.54
N PRO A 114 -17.71 17.86 -13.02
CA PRO A 114 -18.99 17.17 -12.90
C PRO A 114 -19.43 17.07 -11.42
N GLU A 115 -20.75 17.19 -11.14
CA GLU A 115 -21.28 17.04 -9.79
C GLU A 115 -20.93 15.69 -9.14
N THR A 116 -20.92 14.63 -9.94
CA THR A 116 -20.54 13.29 -9.51
C THR A 116 -19.03 13.14 -9.49
N GLY A 117 -18.44 12.91 -8.32
CA GLY A 117 -17.03 12.57 -8.17
C GLY A 117 -16.75 11.13 -8.64
N THR A 118 -15.55 10.90 -9.16
CA THR A 118 -15.15 9.58 -9.64
C THR A 118 -14.00 9.06 -8.81
N ILE A 119 -14.17 7.82 -8.29
CA ILE A 119 -13.08 7.05 -7.71
C ILE A 119 -12.76 5.91 -8.66
N THR A 120 -11.50 5.74 -9.01
CA THR A 120 -11.01 4.64 -9.85
C THR A 120 -10.22 3.67 -8.99
N LEU A 121 -10.59 2.40 -9.03
CA LEU A 121 -9.86 1.30 -8.40
C LEU A 121 -9.33 0.39 -9.49
N SER A 122 -8.02 0.30 -9.61
CA SER A 122 -7.38 -0.53 -10.63
C SER A 122 -6.39 -1.52 -10.01
N ALA A 123 -6.19 -2.65 -10.69
CA ALA A 123 -5.15 -3.62 -10.35
C ALA A 123 -4.51 -4.17 -11.62
N ALA A 124 -3.19 -4.37 -11.57
CA ALA A 124 -2.44 -4.97 -12.68
C ALA A 124 -1.15 -5.63 -12.17
N HIS A 125 -0.68 -6.61 -12.91
CA HIS A 125 0.68 -7.12 -12.74
C HIS A 125 1.65 -6.22 -13.51
N ARG A 126 2.65 -5.66 -12.83
CA ARG A 126 3.71 -4.84 -13.46
C ARG A 126 5.07 -5.17 -12.80
N SER A 127 6.05 -5.52 -13.63
CA SER A 127 7.44 -5.75 -13.19
C SER A 127 7.57 -6.69 -11.99
N GLY A 128 6.88 -7.85 -12.02
CA GLY A 128 6.93 -8.83 -10.93
C GLY A 128 6.22 -8.42 -9.63
N ARG A 129 5.34 -7.40 -9.72
CA ARG A 129 4.53 -6.92 -8.59
C ARG A 129 3.07 -6.82 -8.97
N VAL A 130 2.20 -6.92 -7.99
CA VAL A 130 0.81 -6.50 -8.10
C VAL A 130 0.75 -5.02 -7.73
N ILE A 131 0.31 -4.19 -8.66
CA ILE A 131 0.06 -2.77 -8.43
C ILE A 131 -1.45 -2.58 -8.30
N ILE A 132 -1.88 -1.99 -7.20
CA ILE A 132 -3.27 -1.61 -6.96
C ILE A 132 -3.29 -0.10 -6.75
N GLU A 133 -4.17 0.59 -7.48
CA GLU A 133 -4.29 2.04 -7.40
C GLU A 133 -5.72 2.42 -7.03
N VAL A 134 -5.83 3.33 -6.06
CA VAL A 134 -7.06 4.03 -5.69
C VAL A 134 -6.85 5.49 -6.03
N SER A 135 -7.58 6.00 -7.02
CA SER A 135 -7.47 7.37 -7.49
C SER A 135 -8.82 8.07 -7.40
N ASP A 136 -8.85 9.30 -6.91
CA ASP A 136 -10.01 10.19 -6.96
C ASP A 136 -9.74 11.41 -7.85
N ASP A 137 -10.80 12.02 -8.35
CA ASP A 137 -10.80 13.26 -9.14
C ASP A 137 -11.15 14.50 -8.29
N GLY A 138 -10.82 14.43 -6.99
CA GLY A 138 -11.17 15.45 -6.00
C GLY A 138 -10.26 16.67 -5.98
N ALA A 139 -10.27 17.40 -4.87
CA ALA A 139 -9.51 18.64 -4.70
C ALA A 139 -7.98 18.43 -4.63
N GLY A 140 -7.55 17.20 -4.38
CA GLY A 140 -6.17 16.89 -4.05
C GLY A 140 -5.82 17.23 -2.60
N ILE A 141 -4.55 17.05 -2.23
CA ILE A 141 -4.06 17.30 -0.88
C ILE A 141 -3.80 18.79 -0.67
N ASN A 142 -4.44 19.36 0.34
CA ASN A 142 -4.11 20.70 0.82
C ASN A 142 -2.81 20.64 1.65
N ARG A 143 -1.67 20.82 0.98
CA ARG A 143 -0.34 20.72 1.58
C ARG A 143 -0.08 21.78 2.67
N GLU A 144 -0.66 22.96 2.55
CA GLU A 144 -0.55 24.01 3.59
C GLU A 144 -1.22 23.56 4.88
N LYS A 145 -2.45 22.98 4.78
CA LYS A 145 -3.17 22.44 5.92
C LYS A 145 -2.43 21.25 6.53
N VAL A 146 -1.92 20.32 5.70
CA VAL A 146 -1.14 19.15 6.16
C VAL A 146 0.09 19.62 6.93
N ARG A 147 0.84 20.56 6.40
CA ARG A 147 2.02 21.15 7.06
C ARG A 147 1.66 21.79 8.39
N SER A 148 0.65 22.65 8.41
CA SER A 148 0.19 23.34 9.63
C SER A 148 -0.19 22.35 10.73
N ILE A 149 -0.91 21.27 10.39
CA ILE A 149 -1.26 20.20 11.33
C ILE A 149 -0.01 19.48 11.86
N ALA A 150 0.94 19.17 10.98
CA ALA A 150 2.17 18.46 11.36
C ALA A 150 3.04 19.33 12.29
N GLU A 151 3.16 20.63 12.03
CA GLU A 151 3.88 21.59 12.89
C GLU A 151 3.17 21.73 14.25
N ALA A 152 1.84 21.88 14.27
CA ALA A 152 1.06 21.97 15.50
C ALA A 152 1.15 20.73 16.38
N LYS A 153 1.31 19.55 15.77
CA LYS A 153 1.50 18.27 16.47
C LYS A 153 2.96 17.97 16.84
N GLY A 154 3.90 18.83 16.47
CA GLY A 154 5.32 18.64 16.73
C GLY A 154 5.95 17.50 15.91
N LEU A 155 5.31 17.06 14.84
CA LEU A 155 5.83 16.05 13.93
C LEU A 155 6.94 16.59 13.03
N VAL A 156 6.91 17.92 12.79
CA VAL A 156 7.89 18.66 12.00
C VAL A 156 8.20 19.97 12.72
N PRO A 157 9.48 20.39 12.83
CA PRO A 157 9.83 21.71 13.34
C PRO A 157 9.23 22.82 12.47
N PRO A 158 8.71 23.92 13.07
CA PRO A 158 8.19 25.05 12.31
C PRO A 158 9.24 25.62 11.35
N GLY A 159 8.81 25.95 10.13
CA GLY A 159 9.70 26.56 9.12
C GLY A 159 10.61 25.56 8.39
N THR A 160 10.52 24.26 8.64
CA THR A 160 11.28 23.24 7.89
C THR A 160 10.88 23.29 6.40
N SER A 161 11.88 23.33 5.51
CA SER A 161 11.63 23.23 4.07
C SER A 161 11.34 21.77 3.70
N LEU A 162 10.13 21.51 3.21
CA LEU A 162 9.68 20.21 2.77
C LEU A 162 9.26 20.28 1.30
N SER A 163 9.64 19.29 0.51
CA SER A 163 9.12 19.10 -0.83
C SER A 163 7.65 18.67 -0.79
N PRO A 164 6.89 18.86 -1.89
CA PRO A 164 5.49 18.39 -1.97
C PRO A 164 5.30 16.92 -1.59
N GLY A 165 6.20 16.04 -2.05
CA GLY A 165 6.13 14.61 -1.75
C GLY A 165 6.43 14.30 -0.28
N GLU A 166 7.32 15.06 0.38
CA GLU A 166 7.56 14.91 1.81
C GLU A 166 6.34 15.34 2.62
N ILE A 167 5.66 16.41 2.23
CA ILE A 167 4.41 16.86 2.87
C ILE A 167 3.33 15.78 2.71
N ASP A 168 3.13 15.26 1.49
CA ASP A 168 2.16 14.20 1.23
C ASP A 168 2.46 12.94 2.07
N ASN A 169 3.74 12.61 2.28
CA ASN A 169 4.16 11.49 3.12
C ASN A 169 3.91 11.68 4.62
N LEU A 170 3.73 12.92 5.11
CA LEU A 170 3.35 13.18 6.50
C LEU A 170 2.00 12.54 6.87
N LEU A 171 1.10 12.37 5.90
CA LEU A 171 -0.19 11.70 6.12
C LEU A 171 -0.05 10.25 6.63
N PHE A 172 1.10 9.62 6.37
CA PHE A 172 1.41 8.28 6.87
C PHE A 172 2.21 8.27 8.17
N THR A 173 2.47 9.43 8.76
CA THR A 173 3.23 9.52 10.02
C THR A 173 2.34 9.15 11.19
N PRO A 174 2.79 8.26 12.10
CA PRO A 174 2.05 7.95 13.30
C PRO A 174 1.67 9.21 14.08
N GLY A 175 0.40 9.32 14.47
CA GLY A 175 -0.13 10.49 15.19
C GLY A 175 -0.56 11.66 14.31
N PHE A 176 -0.37 11.60 12.98
CA PHE A 176 -0.87 12.63 12.07
C PHE A 176 -2.40 12.69 12.10
N SER A 177 -3.09 11.57 11.93
CA SER A 177 -4.55 11.47 12.08
C SER A 177 -4.90 11.48 13.56
N SER A 178 -5.62 12.49 14.05
CA SER A 178 -6.05 12.57 15.44
C SER A 178 -7.23 11.65 15.72
N LYS A 179 -7.32 11.15 16.98
CA LYS A 179 -8.50 10.42 17.47
C LYS A 179 -9.77 11.28 17.46
N ASP A 180 -9.64 12.60 17.34
CA ASP A 180 -10.74 13.57 17.34
C ASP A 180 -11.45 13.65 15.98
N GLU A 181 -10.85 13.16 14.90
CA GLU A 181 -11.49 12.97 13.59
C GLU A 181 -12.02 11.54 13.40
N VAL A 182 -12.39 10.85 14.49
CA VAL A 182 -13.13 9.60 14.41
C VAL A 182 -14.51 9.94 13.84
N SER A 183 -14.63 9.90 12.51
CA SER A 183 -15.95 9.83 11.89
C SER A 183 -16.68 8.65 12.52
N ALA A 184 -17.91 8.84 12.98
CA ALA A 184 -18.74 7.84 13.65
C ALA A 184 -18.89 6.53 12.84
N LEU A 185 -18.46 6.49 11.59
CA LEU A 185 -18.45 5.35 10.68
C LEU A 185 -17.18 4.49 10.73
N SER A 186 -16.04 5.00 11.25
CA SER A 186 -14.76 4.26 11.29
C SER A 186 -14.39 3.86 12.71
N GLY A 187 -15.20 3.08 13.38
CA GLY A 187 -15.13 2.69 14.80
C GLY A 187 -13.79 2.19 15.36
N ARG A 188 -12.66 2.41 14.71
CA ARG A 188 -11.33 1.95 15.14
C ARG A 188 -10.22 3.01 15.10
N GLY A 189 -10.47 4.27 14.70
CA GLY A 189 -9.41 5.28 14.66
C GLY A 189 -8.19 4.85 13.84
N VAL A 190 -8.42 4.25 12.67
CA VAL A 190 -7.36 3.73 11.80
C VAL A 190 -6.89 4.87 10.91
N GLY A 191 -5.64 5.31 11.07
CA GLY A 191 -5.00 6.29 10.20
C GLY A 191 -4.27 5.65 9.02
N LEU A 192 -3.77 6.47 8.09
CA LEU A 192 -2.95 6.01 6.97
C LEU A 192 -1.61 5.37 7.43
N ASP A 193 -1.14 5.68 8.63
CA ASP A 193 0.01 5.01 9.27
C ASP A 193 -0.24 3.50 9.47
N VAL A 194 -1.46 3.13 9.85
CA VAL A 194 -1.86 1.72 9.98
C VAL A 194 -1.92 1.06 8.61
N VAL A 195 -2.48 1.75 7.61
CA VAL A 195 -2.49 1.26 6.21
C VAL A 195 -1.06 0.97 5.74
N ARG A 196 -0.12 1.91 5.96
CA ARG A 196 1.30 1.71 5.59
C ARG A 196 1.88 0.48 6.27
N ARG A 197 1.64 0.32 7.57
CA ARG A 197 2.15 -0.81 8.36
C ARG A 197 1.59 -2.15 7.87
N GLU A 198 0.28 -2.23 7.59
CA GLU A 198 -0.34 -3.43 7.05
C GLU A 198 0.22 -3.82 5.67
N ILE A 199 0.42 -2.85 4.79
CA ILE A 199 1.01 -3.09 3.47
C ILE A 199 2.48 -3.50 3.60
N GLN A 200 3.25 -2.89 4.49
CA GLN A 200 4.64 -3.29 4.77
C GLN A 200 4.72 -4.71 5.35
N ALA A 201 3.80 -5.10 6.22
CA ALA A 201 3.72 -6.46 6.76
C ALA A 201 3.42 -7.52 5.69
N LEU A 202 2.94 -7.11 4.51
CA LEU A 202 2.78 -7.94 3.31
C LEU A 202 4.03 -7.90 2.39
N GLY A 203 5.12 -7.26 2.81
CA GLY A 203 6.31 -7.02 1.98
C GLY A 203 6.08 -5.98 0.88
N GLY A 204 5.01 -5.20 1.00
CA GLY A 204 4.62 -4.19 0.02
C GLY A 204 5.03 -2.77 0.40
N ARG A 205 4.70 -1.85 -0.51
CA ARG A 205 4.88 -0.41 -0.31
C ARG A 205 3.58 0.30 -0.68
N VAL A 206 3.27 1.38 0.05
CA VAL A 206 2.24 2.34 -0.34
C VAL A 206 2.87 3.69 -0.60
N THR A 207 2.44 4.35 -1.68
CA THR A 207 2.83 5.70 -2.05
C THR A 207 1.59 6.54 -2.34
N ILE A 208 1.74 7.86 -2.27
CA ILE A 208 0.68 8.82 -2.55
C ILE A 208 1.21 9.86 -3.53
N GLN A 209 0.39 10.23 -4.49
CA GLN A 209 0.63 11.31 -5.44
C GLN A 209 -0.63 12.17 -5.50
N SER A 210 -0.46 13.49 -5.47
CA SER A 210 -1.59 14.41 -5.52
C SER A 210 -1.25 15.67 -6.29
N ALA A 211 -2.21 16.16 -7.06
CA ALA A 211 -2.17 17.44 -7.71
C ALA A 211 -3.41 18.26 -7.33
N ALA A 212 -3.22 19.52 -7.00
CA ALA A 212 -4.29 20.41 -6.57
C ALA A 212 -5.34 20.56 -7.68
N GLY A 213 -6.58 20.28 -7.37
CA GLY A 213 -7.71 20.34 -8.30
C GLY A 213 -7.83 19.11 -9.23
N GLU A 214 -6.85 18.21 -9.27
CA GLU A 214 -6.85 17.01 -10.11
C GLU A 214 -7.13 15.72 -9.33
N GLY A 215 -6.96 15.75 -8.01
CA GLY A 215 -7.25 14.64 -7.12
C GLY A 215 -6.01 13.99 -6.50
N THR A 216 -6.21 12.77 -5.97
CA THR A 216 -5.19 12.02 -5.25
C THR A 216 -5.17 10.56 -5.72
N THR A 217 -3.97 10.00 -5.88
CA THR A 217 -3.75 8.60 -6.20
C THR A 217 -2.91 7.93 -5.12
N PHE A 218 -3.46 6.90 -4.51
CA PHE A 218 -2.74 5.96 -3.67
C PHE A 218 -2.31 4.76 -4.52
N THR A 219 -1.03 4.41 -4.49
CA THR A 219 -0.50 3.24 -5.18
C THR A 219 0.03 2.25 -4.15
N ILE A 220 -0.49 1.04 -4.15
CA ILE A 220 -0.01 -0.11 -3.40
C ILE A 220 0.78 -1.00 -4.35
N ALA A 221 2.03 -1.30 -4.02
CA ALA A 221 2.86 -2.26 -4.75
C ALA A 221 3.17 -3.45 -3.84
N LEU A 222 2.71 -4.63 -4.23
CA LEU A 222 2.89 -5.88 -3.50
C LEU A 222 3.76 -6.85 -4.31
N PRO A 223 4.62 -7.66 -3.66
CA PRO A 223 5.31 -8.72 -4.36
C PRO A 223 4.30 -9.77 -4.85
N LEU A 224 4.55 -10.37 -6.02
CA LEU A 224 3.74 -11.49 -6.53
C LEU A 224 3.87 -12.75 -5.68
N THR A 225 5.04 -12.95 -5.08
CA THR A 225 5.33 -14.07 -4.21
C THR A 225 5.05 -13.72 -2.75
N LEU A 226 4.75 -14.70 -1.91
CA LEU A 226 4.82 -14.53 -0.46
C LEU A 226 6.16 -13.88 -0.14
N ALA A 227 6.13 -12.80 0.66
CA ALA A 227 7.33 -12.06 1.00
C ALA A 227 8.39 -13.02 1.53
N VAL A 228 9.39 -13.31 0.70
CA VAL A 228 10.64 -13.88 1.18
C VAL A 228 11.31 -12.73 1.89
N LEU A 229 11.37 -12.77 3.20
CA LEU A 229 12.16 -11.83 3.97
C LEU A 229 13.63 -12.12 3.65
N GLU A 230 14.24 -11.24 2.85
CA GLU A 230 15.69 -11.21 2.74
C GLU A 230 16.22 -10.73 4.08
N GLY A 231 16.98 -11.56 4.75
CA GLY A 231 17.54 -11.28 6.05
C GLY A 231 19.02 -11.61 6.07
N MET A 232 19.78 -10.82 6.81
CA MET A 232 21.18 -11.12 7.14
C MET A 232 21.19 -12.00 8.39
N LEU A 233 21.86 -13.16 8.29
CA LEU A 233 22.16 -13.99 9.45
C LEU A 233 23.31 -13.33 10.22
N VAL A 234 23.08 -13.02 11.48
CA VAL A 234 24.09 -12.49 12.39
C VAL A 234 24.19 -13.38 13.62
N GLU A 235 25.41 -13.64 14.07
CA GLU A 235 25.69 -14.33 15.32
C GLU A 235 25.91 -13.28 16.41
N PHE A 236 25.12 -13.33 17.48
CA PHE A 236 25.29 -12.47 18.64
C PHE A 236 25.14 -13.31 19.92
N GLY A 237 26.20 -13.31 20.73
CA GLY A 237 26.20 -14.06 22.00
C GLY A 237 26.10 -15.57 21.86
N GLY A 238 26.48 -16.15 20.69
CA GLY A 238 26.36 -17.57 20.39
C GLY A 238 24.99 -18.00 19.87
N GLU A 239 24.08 -17.05 19.64
CA GLU A 239 22.77 -17.29 19.00
C GLU A 239 22.75 -16.70 17.59
N MET A 240 22.15 -17.47 16.65
CA MET A 240 21.94 -17.04 15.29
C MET A 240 20.63 -16.28 15.18
N MET A 241 20.68 -15.03 14.73
CA MET A 241 19.52 -14.18 14.49
C MET A 241 19.41 -13.77 13.04
N VAL A 242 18.17 -13.58 12.55
CA VAL A 242 17.91 -13.05 11.22
C VAL A 242 17.52 -11.57 11.35
N LEU A 243 18.37 -10.68 10.81
CA LEU A 243 18.04 -9.26 10.68
C LEU A 243 17.41 -9.02 9.31
N PRO A 244 16.15 -8.52 9.22
CA PRO A 244 15.57 -8.16 7.95
C PRO A 244 16.39 -7.08 7.23
N LEU A 245 16.61 -7.22 5.92
CA LEU A 245 17.32 -6.24 5.08
C LEU A 245 16.38 -5.15 4.49
N SER A 246 15.11 -5.11 4.89
CA SER A 246 14.12 -4.12 4.41
C SER A 246 13.67 -3.19 5.51
#